data_65e5fd10933e307874eac2b77c874a8a
#
_entry.id   65e5fd10933e307874eac2b77c874a8a
#
_cell.length_a   1.000
_cell.length_b   1.000
_cell.length_c   1.000
_cell.angle_alpha   90.00
_cell.angle_beta   90.00
_cell.angle_gamma   90.00
#
_symmetry.space_group_name_H-M   'P 1'
#
loop_
_entity.id
_entity.type
_entity.pdbx_description
1 polymer ?
#
loop_
_entity_poly.entity_id
_entity_poly.type
_entity_poly.pdbx_seq_one_letter_code
_entity_poly.pdbx_strand_id
1 'polypeptide(L)'
;MAGVGTATVASLTACQAGRATAPTAKPTTGTARPTAGQPDEAALRRKIASLLVVGFRGDRVNRNDWIVGAIGAGLGGVILFDRDLETKSERNIRSPQQVTALIKDLKDASSGRLIVSIDQEGGRTARLNPSNGFPSTRSEAEIGAENSPSATRQWARGLVASLSQVGVNLNYAPVVDLNINPESRAIGALDRSFSADPDVVVSNATEEIQTHRAAGVKTSLKHFPGIGSAAGNTDFEVVDVTTTWRPVELEPFRRLIQTNRADSVLAAHVLNKRLDPNHPASLSPAVITDLLRGELGWKGPVASDDMQAVAITRRYGATEAVHLALRAGVDLLVFANQQVYDPQIFDKTLDAVVELVRRGQLTEARIDESVSRVDALRPKR
;
A
#
# COMPACT_ATOMS: atom_id res chain seq x y z
N MET A 1 -74.27 -13.56 1.22
CA MET A 1 -74.72 -13.88 2.58
C MET A 1 -73.70 -13.27 3.51
N ALA A 2 -73.83 -12.04 3.95
CA ALA A 2 -74.66 -11.48 5.02
C ALA A 2 -74.24 -12.02 6.39
N GLY A 3 -73.71 -11.17 7.21
CA GLY A 3 -73.45 -11.37 8.62
C GLY A 3 -72.90 -10.12 9.27
N VAL A 4 -73.82 -9.18 9.55
CA VAL A 4 -73.62 -7.94 10.29
C VAL A 4 -73.71 -8.25 11.78
N GLY A 5 -72.88 -7.63 12.60
CA GLY A 5 -72.95 -7.70 14.05
C GLY A 5 -72.51 -6.41 14.72
N THR A 6 -73.46 -5.74 15.26
CA THR A 6 -73.60 -4.35 15.73
C THR A 6 -72.91 -4.07 17.07
N ALA A 7 -72.61 -2.80 17.25
CA ALA A 7 -72.11 -2.02 18.36
C ALA A 7 -72.74 -2.22 19.73
N THR A 8 -72.01 -1.87 20.79
CA THR A 8 -72.64 -1.31 22.01
C THR A 8 -71.72 -0.26 22.67
N VAL A 9 -72.26 0.95 22.78
CA VAL A 9 -71.74 2.10 23.51
C VAL A 9 -72.13 2.00 24.96
N ALA A 10 -71.30 2.30 25.91
CA ALA A 10 -71.62 2.65 27.26
C ALA A 10 -70.86 3.89 27.74
N SER A 11 -71.62 4.94 27.90
CA SER A 11 -71.19 6.15 28.61
C SER A 11 -71.48 5.97 30.10
N LEU A 12 -70.70 6.61 30.97
CA LEU A 12 -71.12 7.20 32.25
C LEU A 12 -69.87 7.81 32.94
N THR A 13 -69.87 9.11 33.02
CA THR A 13 -70.24 10.07 34.08
C THR A 13 -69.06 10.50 34.99
N ALA A 14 -68.87 11.80 35.01
CA ALA A 14 -67.87 12.60 35.72
C ALA A 14 -68.03 12.56 37.25
N CYS A 15 -66.94 12.70 37.97
CA CYS A 15 -66.91 13.33 39.30
C CYS A 15 -65.69 14.25 39.40
N GLN A 16 -65.97 15.54 39.62
CA GLN A 16 -65.01 16.57 40.01
C GLN A 16 -64.72 16.47 41.50
N ALA A 17 -63.44 16.56 41.89
CA ALA A 17 -63.04 17.13 43.17
C ALA A 17 -61.52 17.42 43.24
N GLY A 18 -61.19 18.63 43.65
CA GLY A 18 -60.01 18.91 44.47
C GLY A 18 -58.79 19.47 43.77
N ARG A 19 -58.75 20.80 43.65
CA ARG A 19 -57.52 21.57 43.39
C ARG A 19 -56.58 21.47 44.58
N ALA A 20 -55.35 20.92 44.37
CA ALA A 20 -54.20 21.12 45.26
C ALA A 20 -53.04 21.66 44.42
N THR A 21 -52.54 22.84 44.73
CA THR A 21 -51.40 23.50 44.17
C THR A 21 -50.14 22.84 44.64
N ALA A 22 -49.34 22.26 43.74
CA ALA A 22 -47.98 21.77 44.00
C ALA A 22 -46.93 22.77 43.48
N PRO A 23 -45.75 22.88 44.14
CA PRO A 23 -44.76 23.92 43.86
C PRO A 23 -44.01 23.67 42.57
N THR A 24 -43.72 24.76 41.85
CA THR A 24 -42.88 24.80 40.65
C THR A 24 -41.46 24.33 40.95
N ALA A 25 -41.09 23.17 40.44
CA ALA A 25 -39.70 22.70 40.36
C ALA A 25 -38.98 23.45 39.20
N LYS A 26 -37.85 24.08 39.50
CA LYS A 26 -36.93 24.63 38.51
C LYS A 26 -36.43 23.52 37.58
N PRO A 27 -36.24 23.80 36.26
CA PRO A 27 -35.61 22.83 35.38
C PRO A 27 -34.14 22.66 35.79
N THR A 28 -33.78 21.50 36.28
CA THR A 28 -32.39 21.03 36.39
C THR A 28 -31.86 20.88 34.94
N THR A 29 -30.85 21.65 34.61
CA THR A 29 -30.03 21.42 33.42
C THR A 29 -29.41 20.04 33.54
N GLY A 30 -30.04 19.06 32.90
CA GLY A 30 -29.45 17.74 32.70
C GLY A 30 -28.21 17.88 31.87
N THR A 31 -27.04 17.67 32.48
CA THR A 31 -25.80 17.39 31.78
C THR A 31 -26.06 16.18 30.88
N ALA A 32 -26.09 16.42 29.59
CA ALA A 32 -26.17 15.35 28.61
C ALA A 32 -25.00 14.40 28.87
N ARG A 33 -25.34 13.14 29.19
CA ARG A 33 -24.40 12.04 29.29
C ARG A 33 -23.69 11.94 27.93
N PRO A 34 -22.34 11.90 27.88
CA PRO A 34 -21.65 11.72 26.60
C PRO A 34 -22.18 10.44 25.96
N THR A 35 -22.77 10.55 24.78
CA THR A 35 -23.07 9.42 23.91
C THR A 35 -21.75 8.71 23.63
N ALA A 36 -21.69 7.42 23.92
CA ALA A 36 -20.54 6.58 23.62
C ALA A 36 -20.15 6.74 22.14
N GLY A 37 -18.99 7.42 21.92
CA GLY A 37 -18.09 7.20 20.83
C GLY A 37 -18.62 7.33 19.40
N GLN A 38 -18.88 8.57 18.93
CA GLN A 38 -18.47 8.80 17.54
C GLN A 38 -16.94 8.88 17.53
N PRO A 39 -16.26 8.10 16.65
CA PRO A 39 -14.80 8.20 16.50
C PRO A 39 -14.44 9.67 16.27
N ASP A 40 -13.35 10.14 16.88
CA ASP A 40 -12.77 11.44 16.49
C ASP A 40 -12.41 11.35 14.99
N GLU A 41 -13.28 11.89 14.14
CA GLU A 41 -13.12 11.81 12.69
C GLU A 41 -11.76 12.35 12.24
N ALA A 42 -11.24 13.36 12.92
CA ALA A 42 -9.92 13.91 12.59
C ALA A 42 -8.81 12.89 12.93
N ALA A 43 -8.95 12.13 14.01
CA ALA A 43 -8.02 11.04 14.33
C ALA A 43 -8.13 9.89 13.32
N LEU A 44 -9.35 9.49 12.95
CA LEU A 44 -9.57 8.47 11.93
C LEU A 44 -8.97 8.89 10.58
N ARG A 45 -9.19 10.12 10.14
CA ARG A 45 -8.62 10.65 8.90
C ARG A 45 -7.08 10.61 8.92
N ARG A 46 -6.44 10.98 10.01
CA ARG A 46 -4.98 10.89 10.15
C ARG A 46 -4.48 9.44 10.10
N LYS A 47 -5.16 8.49 10.74
CA LYS A 47 -4.84 7.07 10.65
C LYS A 47 -4.90 6.58 9.20
N ILE A 48 -5.99 6.85 8.49
CA ILE A 48 -6.17 6.45 7.10
C ILE A 48 -5.12 7.12 6.19
N ALA A 49 -4.93 8.44 6.31
CA ALA A 49 -3.91 9.18 5.56
C ALA A 49 -2.53 8.53 5.71
N SER A 50 -2.22 8.05 6.90
CA SER A 50 -0.96 7.40 7.20
C SER A 50 -0.74 6.07 6.47
N LEU A 51 -1.76 5.46 5.90
CA LEU A 51 -1.69 4.21 5.14
C LEU A 51 -1.55 4.44 3.63
N LEU A 52 -1.42 5.68 3.18
CA LEU A 52 -1.32 6.02 1.77
C LEU A 52 0.10 6.40 1.39
N VAL A 53 0.57 5.90 0.26
CA VAL A 53 1.79 6.33 -0.45
C VAL A 53 1.37 6.86 -1.81
N VAL A 54 1.74 8.11 -2.12
CA VAL A 54 1.24 8.78 -3.32
C VAL A 54 2.38 9.36 -4.15
N GLY A 55 2.33 9.13 -5.46
CA GLY A 55 3.18 9.81 -6.44
C GLY A 55 2.64 11.19 -6.79
N PHE A 56 3.54 12.12 -7.10
CA PHE A 56 3.19 13.49 -7.47
C PHE A 56 4.08 13.98 -8.62
N ARG A 57 3.70 15.06 -9.30
CA ARG A 57 4.52 15.75 -10.32
C ARG A 57 5.29 16.89 -9.69
N GLY A 58 6.50 17.11 -10.19
CA GLY A 58 7.38 18.21 -9.79
C GLY A 58 8.70 17.74 -9.20
N ASP A 59 9.75 18.52 -9.49
CA ASP A 59 11.14 18.31 -9.05
C ASP A 59 11.52 19.19 -7.83
N ARG A 60 10.57 19.97 -7.35
CA ARG A 60 10.60 20.81 -6.13
C ARG A 60 9.19 20.93 -5.56
N VAL A 61 9.05 21.33 -4.32
CA VAL A 61 7.79 21.60 -3.69
C VAL A 61 7.80 22.93 -2.95
N ASN A 62 6.62 23.52 -2.80
CA ASN A 62 6.39 24.72 -2.01
C ASN A 62 5.13 24.52 -1.14
N ARG A 63 4.91 25.44 -0.18
CA ARG A 63 3.83 25.30 0.82
C ARG A 63 2.41 25.20 0.26
N ASN A 64 2.19 25.63 -0.97
CA ASN A 64 0.88 25.65 -1.59
C ASN A 64 0.63 24.40 -2.47
N ASP A 65 1.62 23.55 -2.65
CA ASP A 65 1.45 22.34 -3.44
C ASP A 65 0.59 21.33 -2.69
N TRP A 66 -0.32 20.68 -3.41
CA TRP A 66 -1.26 19.71 -2.83
C TRP A 66 -0.56 18.59 -2.05
N ILE A 67 0.61 18.13 -2.52
CA ILE A 67 1.37 17.08 -1.84
C ILE A 67 1.86 17.53 -0.47
N VAL A 68 2.27 18.79 -0.31
CA VAL A 68 2.65 19.38 0.98
C VAL A 68 1.45 19.46 1.91
N GLY A 69 0.28 19.86 1.38
CA GLY A 69 -0.99 19.82 2.12
C GLY A 69 -1.35 18.41 2.59
N ALA A 70 -1.22 17.40 1.72
CA ALA A 70 -1.46 15.99 2.05
C ALA A 70 -0.51 15.48 3.14
N ILE A 71 0.80 15.83 3.08
CA ILE A 71 1.78 15.50 4.13
C ILE A 71 1.37 16.15 5.46
N GLY A 72 0.98 17.42 5.45
CA GLY A 72 0.46 18.12 6.63
C GLY A 72 -0.80 17.47 7.22
N ALA A 73 -1.65 16.88 6.38
CA ALA A 73 -2.83 16.12 6.79
C ALA A 73 -2.52 14.69 7.29
N GLY A 74 -1.25 14.26 7.23
CA GLY A 74 -0.80 12.97 7.76
C GLY A 74 -0.51 11.89 6.71
N LEU A 75 -0.34 12.26 5.44
CA LEU A 75 0.07 11.32 4.38
C LEU A 75 1.23 10.43 4.83
N GLY A 76 1.10 9.12 4.65
CA GLY A 76 2.05 8.11 5.09
C GLY A 76 3.37 8.13 4.36
N GLY A 77 3.34 8.36 3.05
CA GLY A 77 4.55 8.37 2.24
C GLY A 77 4.36 8.92 0.84
N VAL A 78 5.48 9.09 0.17
CA VAL A 78 5.57 9.43 -1.26
C VAL A 78 6.36 8.37 -2.01
N ILE A 79 6.05 8.19 -3.30
CA ILE A 79 6.84 7.40 -4.24
C ILE A 79 7.38 8.31 -5.34
N LEU A 80 8.68 8.18 -5.63
CA LEU A 80 9.40 9.05 -6.57
C LEU A 80 9.71 8.33 -7.88
N PHE A 81 9.62 9.06 -8.97
CA PHE A 81 9.91 8.59 -10.32
C PHE A 81 10.83 9.57 -11.07
N ASP A 82 11.66 9.03 -11.96
CA ASP A 82 12.49 9.82 -12.87
C ASP A 82 11.69 10.35 -14.07
N ARG A 83 10.70 9.58 -14.55
CA ARG A 83 9.86 9.92 -15.71
C ARG A 83 8.39 9.81 -15.39
N ASP A 84 7.60 10.63 -16.05
CA ASP A 84 6.14 10.60 -16.05
C ASP A 84 5.64 9.74 -17.23
N LEU A 85 4.82 8.74 -16.95
CA LEU A 85 4.35 7.81 -18.00
C LEU A 85 3.31 8.44 -18.92
N GLU A 86 2.55 9.41 -18.45
CA GLU A 86 1.53 10.07 -19.26
C GLU A 86 2.17 11.13 -20.19
N THR A 87 2.99 12.02 -19.65
CA THR A 87 3.59 13.13 -20.39
C THR A 87 4.93 12.80 -21.05
N LYS A 88 5.56 11.67 -20.68
CA LYS A 88 6.90 11.24 -21.10
C LYS A 88 8.03 12.21 -20.72
N SER A 89 7.74 13.19 -19.86
CA SER A 89 8.72 14.16 -19.35
C SER A 89 9.44 13.65 -18.10
N GLU A 90 10.48 14.38 -17.69
CA GLU A 90 11.08 14.22 -16.36
C GLU A 90 10.06 14.52 -15.27
N ARG A 91 10.20 13.87 -14.10
CA ARG A 91 9.22 14.00 -13.02
C ARG A 91 9.84 14.53 -11.72
N ASN A 92 10.32 13.65 -10.85
CA ASN A 92 10.81 14.04 -9.53
C ASN A 92 12.34 14.09 -9.44
N ILE A 93 13.03 13.38 -10.36
CA ILE A 93 14.46 13.10 -10.25
C ILE A 93 15.18 13.60 -11.49
N ARG A 94 16.03 14.63 -11.33
CA ARG A 94 16.83 15.23 -12.41
C ARG A 94 18.34 15.22 -12.13
N SER A 95 18.70 15.31 -10.86
CA SER A 95 20.09 15.23 -10.41
C SER A 95 20.15 14.84 -8.93
N PRO A 96 21.31 14.35 -8.44
CA PRO A 96 21.49 14.03 -7.03
C PRO A 96 21.20 15.22 -6.10
N GLN A 97 21.69 16.41 -6.45
CA GLN A 97 21.50 17.62 -5.64
C GLN A 97 20.03 18.05 -5.59
N GLN A 98 19.37 18.03 -6.77
CA GLN A 98 17.96 18.42 -6.85
C GLN A 98 17.06 17.48 -6.06
N VAL A 99 17.19 16.14 -6.23
CA VAL A 99 16.31 15.19 -5.55
C VAL A 99 16.59 15.14 -4.04
N THR A 100 17.83 15.36 -3.61
CA THR A 100 18.17 15.53 -2.18
C THR A 100 17.43 16.73 -1.58
N ALA A 101 17.41 17.86 -2.27
CA ALA A 101 16.68 19.06 -1.84
C ALA A 101 15.16 18.78 -1.78
N LEU A 102 14.61 18.18 -2.84
CA LEU A 102 13.19 17.79 -2.87
C LEU A 102 12.81 16.90 -1.68
N ILE A 103 13.58 15.83 -1.43
CA ILE A 103 13.29 14.91 -0.32
C ILE A 103 13.41 15.61 1.04
N LYS A 104 14.38 16.51 1.18
CA LYS A 104 14.52 17.33 2.39
C LYS A 104 13.26 18.17 2.61
N ASP A 105 12.79 18.90 1.61
CA ASP A 105 11.61 19.77 1.69
C ASP A 105 10.35 18.97 2.03
N LEU A 106 10.18 17.76 1.45
CA LEU A 106 9.07 16.84 1.77
C LEU A 106 9.14 16.37 3.23
N LYS A 107 10.34 16.03 3.72
CA LYS A 107 10.55 15.62 5.12
C LYS A 107 10.32 16.76 6.09
N ASP A 108 10.73 17.96 5.76
CA ASP A 108 10.52 19.16 6.57
C ASP A 108 9.03 19.52 6.68
N ALA A 109 8.23 19.24 5.64
CA ALA A 109 6.77 19.38 5.66
C ALA A 109 6.07 18.33 6.55
N SER A 110 6.77 17.27 6.92
CA SER A 110 6.26 16.16 7.73
C SER A 110 6.68 16.27 9.18
N SER A 111 6.08 15.42 10.03
CA SER A 111 6.54 15.22 11.43
C SER A 111 7.84 14.40 11.55
N GLY A 112 8.59 14.22 10.46
CA GLY A 112 9.85 13.47 10.41
C GLY A 112 9.67 11.96 10.20
N ARG A 113 8.45 11.47 10.00
CA ARG A 113 8.15 10.03 9.83
C ARG A 113 7.64 9.66 8.43
N LEU A 114 7.86 10.53 7.44
CA LEU A 114 7.44 10.29 6.06
C LEU A 114 8.20 9.11 5.45
N ILE A 115 7.47 8.18 4.87
CA ILE A 115 8.05 7.16 3.99
C ILE A 115 8.38 7.86 2.65
N VAL A 116 9.64 7.81 2.26
CA VAL A 116 10.09 8.23 0.92
C VAL A 116 10.53 6.99 0.19
N SER A 117 9.75 6.57 -0.79
CA SER A 117 9.92 5.30 -1.46
C SER A 117 10.26 5.43 -2.95
N ILE A 118 10.82 4.35 -3.51
CA ILE A 118 11.30 4.28 -4.88
C ILE A 118 11.37 2.81 -5.35
N ASP A 119 11.44 2.60 -6.68
CA ASP A 119 11.83 1.34 -7.29
C ASP A 119 13.29 1.43 -7.77
N GLN A 120 14.21 1.00 -6.96
CA GLN A 120 15.64 0.94 -7.27
C GLN A 120 16.12 -0.50 -7.24
N GLU A 121 15.71 -1.29 -8.26
CA GLU A 121 16.04 -2.70 -8.39
C GLU A 121 17.44 -2.91 -8.98
N GLY A 122 17.88 -1.97 -9.77
CA GLY A 122 19.07 -2.06 -10.62
C GLY A 122 18.71 -2.33 -12.10
N GLY A 123 19.71 -2.34 -12.96
CA GLY A 123 19.50 -2.55 -14.39
C GLY A 123 18.51 -1.56 -15.00
N ARG A 124 17.49 -2.09 -15.65
CA ARG A 124 16.45 -1.29 -16.34
C ARG A 124 15.45 -0.65 -15.40
N THR A 125 15.27 -1.20 -14.19
CA THR A 125 14.36 -0.66 -13.17
C THR A 125 15.17 0.06 -12.10
N ALA A 126 15.72 1.20 -12.47
CA ALA A 126 16.48 2.07 -11.59
C ALA A 126 16.07 3.52 -11.85
N ARG A 127 15.43 4.16 -10.86
CA ARG A 127 15.00 5.56 -10.96
C ARG A 127 16.16 6.52 -10.75
N LEU A 128 17.12 6.13 -9.91
CA LEU A 128 18.42 6.79 -9.77
C LEU A 128 19.39 6.12 -10.76
N ASN A 129 19.60 6.74 -11.90
CA ASN A 129 20.31 6.16 -13.03
C ASN A 129 21.24 7.18 -13.71
N PRO A 130 22.09 6.77 -14.69
CA PRO A 130 23.05 7.68 -15.32
C PRO A 130 22.42 8.88 -16.01
N SER A 131 21.20 8.80 -16.51
CA SER A 131 20.55 9.94 -17.19
C SER A 131 20.23 11.10 -16.25
N ASN A 132 20.16 10.83 -14.94
CA ASN A 132 19.96 11.84 -13.90
C ASN A 132 21.15 11.96 -12.93
N GLY A 133 22.34 11.52 -13.36
CA GLY A 133 23.61 11.78 -12.69
C GLY A 133 23.98 10.79 -11.58
N PHE A 134 23.32 9.64 -11.49
CA PHE A 134 23.70 8.56 -10.59
C PHE A 134 24.53 7.49 -11.31
N PRO A 135 25.27 6.64 -10.58
CA PRO A 135 25.99 5.52 -11.16
C PRO A 135 25.07 4.54 -11.90
N SER A 136 25.58 3.89 -12.94
CA SER A 136 24.91 2.72 -13.52
C SER A 136 24.92 1.55 -12.52
N THR A 137 23.88 0.75 -12.56
CA THR A 137 23.74 -0.44 -11.72
C THR A 137 23.46 -1.67 -12.59
N ARG A 138 24.04 -2.80 -12.23
CA ARG A 138 23.75 -4.10 -12.85
C ARG A 138 22.31 -4.52 -12.53
N SER A 139 21.75 -5.38 -13.38
CA SER A 139 20.43 -5.99 -13.15
C SER A 139 20.52 -7.13 -12.12
N GLU A 140 19.38 -7.50 -11.55
CA GLU A 140 19.28 -8.67 -10.68
C GLU A 140 19.66 -9.97 -11.43
N ALA A 141 19.33 -10.07 -12.73
CA ALA A 141 19.74 -11.22 -13.56
C ALA A 141 21.26 -11.35 -13.69
N GLU A 142 21.99 -10.25 -13.90
CA GLU A 142 23.44 -10.28 -13.94
C GLU A 142 24.07 -10.66 -12.60
N ILE A 143 23.48 -10.22 -11.49
CA ILE A 143 23.93 -10.57 -10.13
C ILE A 143 23.61 -12.04 -9.81
N GLY A 144 22.44 -12.50 -10.18
CA GLY A 144 22.01 -13.89 -10.02
C GLY A 144 22.86 -14.87 -10.83
N ALA A 145 23.25 -14.50 -12.05
CA ALA A 145 24.15 -15.30 -12.89
C ALA A 145 25.55 -15.46 -12.27
N GLU A 146 26.07 -14.45 -11.57
CA GLU A 146 27.32 -14.53 -10.84
C GLU A 146 27.19 -15.37 -9.56
N ASN A 147 26.00 -15.32 -8.93
CA ASN A 147 25.61 -16.06 -7.72
C ASN A 147 26.71 -16.05 -6.62
N SER A 148 27.25 -14.88 -6.37
CA SER A 148 28.30 -14.66 -5.37
C SER A 148 27.80 -13.72 -4.27
N PRO A 149 27.71 -14.20 -3.00
CA PRO A 149 27.26 -13.34 -1.88
C PRO A 149 28.11 -12.08 -1.71
N SER A 150 29.41 -12.13 -2.03
CA SER A 150 30.30 -10.96 -1.95
C SER A 150 30.01 -9.95 -3.08
N ALA A 151 29.77 -10.42 -4.30
CA ALA A 151 29.40 -9.59 -5.43
C ALA A 151 28.03 -8.94 -5.20
N THR A 152 27.06 -9.70 -4.69
CA THR A 152 25.72 -9.20 -4.34
C THR A 152 25.81 -8.11 -3.29
N ARG A 153 26.57 -8.30 -2.21
CA ARG A 153 26.80 -7.25 -1.20
C ARG A 153 27.45 -6.00 -1.79
N GLN A 154 28.44 -6.16 -2.66
CA GLN A 154 29.09 -5.01 -3.31
C GLN A 154 28.11 -4.24 -4.19
N TRP A 155 27.35 -4.94 -5.01
CA TRP A 155 26.30 -4.36 -5.85
C TRP A 155 25.23 -3.64 -5.02
N ALA A 156 24.67 -4.30 -3.99
CA ALA A 156 23.68 -3.72 -3.11
C ALA A 156 24.19 -2.48 -2.36
N ARG A 157 25.48 -2.43 -1.99
CA ARG A 157 26.10 -1.22 -1.42
C ARG A 157 26.06 -0.06 -2.41
N GLY A 158 26.21 -0.31 -3.71
CA GLY A 158 26.07 0.71 -4.75
C GLY A 158 24.65 1.29 -4.82
N LEU A 159 23.63 0.42 -4.79
CA LEU A 159 22.23 0.84 -4.72
C LEU A 159 21.97 1.69 -3.47
N VAL A 160 22.35 1.16 -2.31
CA VAL A 160 22.12 1.81 -1.01
C VAL A 160 22.85 3.14 -0.89
N ALA A 161 24.06 3.26 -1.45
CA ALA A 161 24.80 4.54 -1.45
C ALA A 161 24.00 5.64 -2.15
N SER A 162 23.40 5.36 -3.30
CA SER A 162 22.54 6.30 -4.03
C SER A 162 21.27 6.62 -3.25
N LEU A 163 20.62 5.62 -2.67
CA LEU A 163 19.38 5.79 -1.88
C LEU A 163 19.63 6.65 -0.63
N SER A 164 20.69 6.33 0.12
CA SER A 164 21.05 7.05 1.35
C SER A 164 21.51 8.48 1.05
N GLN A 165 22.24 8.70 -0.04
CA GLN A 165 22.69 10.03 -0.46
C GLN A 165 21.52 11.00 -0.58
N VAL A 166 20.39 10.54 -1.14
CA VAL A 166 19.23 11.39 -1.38
C VAL A 166 18.21 11.35 -0.25
N GLY A 167 18.32 10.37 0.65
CA GLY A 167 17.46 10.26 1.82
C GLY A 167 16.18 9.41 1.61
N VAL A 168 16.17 8.51 0.63
CA VAL A 168 15.15 7.46 0.47
C VAL A 168 15.24 6.49 1.65
N ASN A 169 14.10 6.02 2.16
CA ASN A 169 14.03 5.14 3.34
C ASN A 169 13.22 3.85 3.10
N LEU A 170 12.56 3.70 1.96
CA LEU A 170 11.92 2.45 1.51
C LEU A 170 12.25 2.21 0.04
N ASN A 171 12.81 1.04 -0.27
CA ASN A 171 13.00 0.57 -1.63
C ASN A 171 12.04 -0.59 -1.92
N TYR A 172 11.24 -0.48 -3.00
CA TYR A 172 10.44 -1.60 -3.47
C TYR A 172 11.33 -2.57 -4.25
N ALA A 173 12.21 -3.24 -3.53
CA ALA A 173 13.14 -4.29 -3.92
C ALA A 173 13.46 -5.14 -2.67
N PRO A 174 13.98 -6.37 -2.81
CA PRO A 174 14.33 -7.08 -4.05
C PRO A 174 13.13 -7.63 -4.81
N VAL A 175 13.30 -7.88 -6.11
CA VAL A 175 12.39 -8.74 -6.87
C VAL A 175 12.77 -10.19 -6.56
N VAL A 176 11.83 -10.92 -5.94
CA VAL A 176 12.03 -12.33 -5.58
C VAL A 176 11.22 -13.28 -6.46
N ASP A 177 10.64 -12.75 -7.53
CA ASP A 177 9.99 -13.55 -8.58
C ASP A 177 11.04 -14.45 -9.26
N LEU A 178 10.68 -15.72 -9.47
CA LEU A 178 11.51 -16.66 -10.21
C LEU A 178 11.44 -16.38 -11.71
N ASN A 179 12.55 -16.48 -12.44
CA ASN A 179 12.58 -16.35 -13.90
C ASN A 179 12.01 -17.62 -14.58
N ILE A 180 10.74 -17.94 -14.30
CA ILE A 180 10.03 -19.12 -14.88
C ILE A 180 9.76 -18.92 -16.35
N ASN A 181 9.41 -17.69 -16.75
CA ASN A 181 9.18 -17.29 -18.13
C ASN A 181 10.19 -16.19 -18.52
N PRO A 182 11.28 -16.53 -19.23
CA PRO A 182 12.26 -15.54 -19.68
C PRO A 182 11.69 -14.45 -20.61
N GLU A 183 10.57 -14.76 -21.30
CA GLU A 183 9.87 -13.81 -22.17
C GLU A 183 8.84 -12.95 -21.42
N SER A 184 8.74 -13.10 -20.09
CA SER A 184 7.83 -12.29 -19.27
C SER A 184 8.09 -10.80 -19.47
N ARG A 185 7.09 -10.07 -19.95
CA ARG A 185 7.18 -8.60 -20.11
C ARG A 185 7.23 -7.83 -18.79
N ALA A 186 6.96 -8.50 -17.68
CA ALA A 186 7.06 -7.92 -16.35
C ALA A 186 8.41 -8.23 -15.68
N ILE A 187 8.97 -9.42 -15.88
CA ILE A 187 10.12 -9.93 -15.12
C ILE A 187 11.27 -10.32 -16.05
N GLY A 188 11.17 -11.47 -16.76
CA GLY A 188 12.29 -12.07 -17.48
C GLY A 188 12.88 -11.17 -18.57
N ALA A 189 12.06 -10.67 -19.48
CA ALA A 189 12.49 -9.78 -20.58
C ALA A 189 13.07 -8.43 -20.11
N LEU A 190 12.94 -8.11 -18.82
CA LEU A 190 13.47 -6.88 -18.21
C LEU A 190 14.67 -7.14 -17.28
N ASP A 191 15.17 -8.38 -17.21
CA ASP A 191 16.30 -8.79 -16.36
C ASP A 191 16.06 -8.53 -14.85
N ARG A 192 14.78 -8.60 -14.40
CA ARG A 192 14.34 -8.24 -13.04
C ARG A 192 14.37 -9.42 -12.05
N SER A 193 14.84 -10.61 -12.41
CA SER A 193 14.90 -11.77 -11.53
C SER A 193 16.32 -12.28 -11.41
N PHE A 194 16.74 -12.62 -10.20
CA PHE A 194 18.06 -13.24 -9.97
C PHE A 194 18.21 -14.60 -10.67
N SER A 195 17.15 -15.44 -10.72
CA SER A 195 17.21 -16.77 -11.28
C SER A 195 15.83 -17.44 -11.37
N ALA A 196 15.75 -18.55 -12.12
CA ALA A 196 14.67 -19.52 -12.01
C ALA A 196 14.81 -20.46 -10.78
N ASP A 197 15.99 -20.50 -10.15
CA ASP A 197 16.29 -21.32 -9.00
C ASP A 197 16.00 -20.56 -7.69
N PRO A 198 15.08 -21.04 -6.84
CA PRO A 198 14.76 -20.42 -5.56
C PRO A 198 15.97 -20.24 -4.62
N ASP A 199 16.96 -21.15 -4.67
CA ASP A 199 18.15 -21.05 -3.82
C ASP A 199 18.99 -19.84 -4.19
N VAL A 200 19.16 -19.58 -5.49
CA VAL A 200 19.88 -18.41 -6.01
C VAL A 200 19.13 -17.12 -5.64
N VAL A 201 17.81 -17.10 -5.83
CA VAL A 201 16.99 -15.93 -5.50
C VAL A 201 17.07 -15.60 -4.01
N VAL A 202 16.88 -16.61 -3.14
CA VAL A 202 16.91 -16.41 -1.67
C VAL A 202 18.30 -15.98 -1.18
N SER A 203 19.38 -16.55 -1.74
CA SER A 203 20.75 -16.17 -1.40
C SER A 203 21.02 -14.70 -1.71
N ASN A 204 20.76 -14.28 -2.94
CA ASN A 204 21.02 -12.90 -3.40
C ASN A 204 20.10 -11.90 -2.70
N ALA A 205 18.79 -12.17 -2.61
CA ALA A 205 17.85 -11.30 -1.90
C ALA A 205 18.21 -11.12 -0.42
N THR A 206 18.73 -12.18 0.25
CA THR A 206 19.19 -12.08 1.64
C THR A 206 20.31 -11.06 1.79
N GLU A 207 21.31 -11.08 0.92
CA GLU A 207 22.44 -10.16 0.95
C GLU A 207 22.01 -8.72 0.64
N GLU A 208 21.11 -8.55 -0.33
CA GLU A 208 20.55 -7.25 -0.66
C GLU A 208 19.78 -6.66 0.52
N ILE A 209 18.86 -7.40 1.11
CA ILE A 209 18.03 -6.94 2.25
C ILE A 209 18.91 -6.57 3.44
N GLN A 210 19.91 -7.40 3.76
CA GLN A 210 20.84 -7.11 4.86
C GLN A 210 21.62 -5.82 4.63
N THR A 211 22.06 -5.59 3.40
CA THR A 211 22.79 -4.37 3.01
C THR A 211 21.90 -3.13 3.13
N HIS A 212 20.64 -3.19 2.67
CA HIS A 212 19.67 -2.11 2.84
C HIS A 212 19.40 -1.83 4.31
N ARG A 213 19.13 -2.87 5.12
CA ARG A 213 18.89 -2.73 6.57
C ARG A 213 20.06 -2.11 7.31
N ALA A 214 21.29 -2.46 6.96
CA ALA A 214 22.51 -1.92 7.57
C ALA A 214 22.62 -0.39 7.37
N ALA A 215 22.02 0.14 6.30
CA ALA A 215 21.98 1.57 5.99
C ALA A 215 20.67 2.25 6.43
N GLY A 216 19.78 1.54 7.11
CA GLY A 216 18.49 2.08 7.57
C GLY A 216 17.44 2.22 6.47
N VAL A 217 17.65 1.64 5.29
CA VAL A 217 16.68 1.57 4.20
C VAL A 217 15.85 0.30 4.35
N LYS A 218 14.53 0.44 4.33
CA LYS A 218 13.60 -0.68 4.34
C LYS A 218 13.41 -1.24 2.94
N THR A 219 13.00 -2.53 2.87
CA THR A 219 12.80 -3.28 1.63
C THR A 219 11.40 -3.85 1.52
N SER A 220 10.97 -4.20 0.32
CA SER A 220 9.69 -4.86 0.06
C SER A 220 9.89 -6.03 -0.90
N LEU A 221 9.62 -7.25 -0.43
CA LEU A 221 9.64 -8.43 -1.30
C LEU A 221 8.53 -8.35 -2.34
N LYS A 222 8.85 -8.52 -3.61
CA LYS A 222 7.87 -8.42 -4.69
C LYS A 222 8.08 -9.43 -5.80
N HIS A 223 6.98 -9.81 -6.46
CA HIS A 223 5.57 -9.39 -6.34
C HIS A 223 4.73 -10.58 -5.87
N PHE A 224 4.29 -10.59 -4.61
CA PHE A 224 3.56 -11.73 -4.04
C PHE A 224 2.24 -12.00 -4.79
N PRO A 225 1.89 -13.24 -5.12
CA PRO A 225 2.48 -14.54 -4.74
C PRO A 225 3.48 -15.12 -5.75
N GLY A 226 4.20 -14.29 -6.49
CA GLY A 226 5.08 -14.63 -7.59
C GLY A 226 4.42 -14.40 -8.95
N ILE A 227 5.12 -13.65 -9.82
CA ILE A 227 4.66 -13.30 -11.16
C ILE A 227 5.69 -13.67 -12.24
N GLY A 228 6.71 -14.46 -11.89
CA GLY A 228 7.76 -14.83 -12.82
C GLY A 228 7.30 -15.71 -14.00
N SER A 229 6.17 -16.39 -13.84
CA SER A 229 5.51 -17.14 -14.91
C SER A 229 4.55 -16.31 -15.78
N ALA A 230 4.29 -15.05 -15.43
CA ALA A 230 3.39 -14.17 -16.16
C ALA A 230 3.93 -13.83 -17.56
N ALA A 231 3.07 -13.81 -18.57
CA ALA A 231 3.43 -13.34 -19.91
C ALA A 231 3.30 -11.82 -20.05
N GLY A 232 2.31 -11.22 -19.35
CA GLY A 232 1.96 -9.82 -19.42
C GLY A 232 2.52 -8.98 -18.26
N ASN A 233 2.18 -7.68 -18.27
CA ASN A 233 2.49 -6.73 -17.21
C ASN A 233 1.20 -6.09 -16.69
N THR A 234 0.98 -6.19 -15.39
CA THR A 234 -0.24 -5.71 -14.69
C THR A 234 -0.43 -4.21 -14.75
N ASP A 235 0.64 -3.45 -14.95
CA ASP A 235 0.55 -2.01 -15.17
C ASP A 235 -0.28 -1.64 -16.40
N PHE A 236 -0.26 -2.50 -17.42
CA PHE A 236 -0.83 -2.20 -18.73
C PHE A 236 -1.99 -3.11 -19.12
N GLU A 237 -2.17 -4.26 -18.45
CA GLU A 237 -3.19 -5.23 -18.79
C GLU A 237 -3.63 -6.10 -17.59
N VAL A 238 -4.78 -6.77 -17.76
CA VAL A 238 -5.22 -7.80 -16.81
C VAL A 238 -4.44 -9.08 -17.10
N VAL A 239 -3.65 -9.56 -16.15
CA VAL A 239 -2.79 -10.73 -16.28
C VAL A 239 -3.38 -11.89 -15.48
N ASP A 240 -3.71 -12.99 -16.18
CA ASP A 240 -4.19 -14.24 -15.58
C ASP A 240 -3.08 -15.29 -15.63
N VAL A 241 -2.57 -15.68 -14.47
CA VAL A 241 -1.50 -16.68 -14.30
C VAL A 241 -2.03 -18.05 -13.87
N THR A 242 -3.32 -18.28 -13.94
CA THR A 242 -3.98 -19.51 -13.44
C THR A 242 -3.34 -20.79 -13.97
N THR A 243 -2.94 -20.81 -15.24
CA THR A 243 -2.36 -22.00 -15.90
C THR A 243 -0.83 -22.04 -15.87
N THR A 244 -0.18 -20.89 -15.68
CA THR A 244 1.29 -20.78 -15.75
C THR A 244 1.95 -20.76 -14.38
N TRP A 245 1.30 -20.15 -13.38
CA TRP A 245 1.81 -20.05 -12.03
C TRP A 245 2.04 -21.43 -11.38
N ARG A 246 3.16 -21.56 -10.69
CA ARG A 246 3.59 -22.78 -10.00
C ARG A 246 3.81 -22.52 -8.51
N PRO A 247 3.50 -23.49 -7.61
CA PRO A 247 3.72 -23.35 -6.16
C PRO A 247 5.16 -23.01 -5.77
N VAL A 248 6.14 -23.37 -6.58
CA VAL A 248 7.56 -23.03 -6.35
C VAL A 248 7.80 -21.52 -6.35
N GLU A 249 6.96 -20.73 -7.00
CA GLU A 249 7.07 -19.26 -6.99
C GLU A 249 6.83 -18.65 -5.59
N LEU A 250 6.23 -19.41 -4.67
CA LEU A 250 6.10 -19.01 -3.26
C LEU A 250 7.38 -19.24 -2.44
N GLU A 251 8.30 -20.08 -2.89
CA GLU A 251 9.45 -20.51 -2.06
C GLU A 251 10.37 -19.35 -1.66
N PRO A 252 10.72 -18.39 -2.51
CA PRO A 252 11.50 -17.23 -2.07
C PRO A 252 10.82 -16.45 -0.94
N PHE A 253 9.52 -16.19 -1.07
CA PHE A 253 8.74 -15.49 -0.03
C PHE A 253 8.70 -16.29 1.26
N ARG A 254 8.36 -17.58 1.21
CA ARG A 254 8.30 -18.50 2.37
C ARG A 254 9.61 -18.45 3.14
N ARG A 255 10.73 -18.69 2.47
CA ARG A 255 12.05 -18.79 3.09
C ARG A 255 12.54 -17.47 3.67
N LEU A 256 12.35 -16.36 2.96
CA LEU A 256 12.75 -15.04 3.45
C LEU A 256 11.88 -14.58 4.64
N ILE A 257 10.60 -14.91 4.66
CA ILE A 257 9.71 -14.66 5.81
C ILE A 257 10.15 -15.49 7.01
N GLN A 258 10.34 -16.81 6.84
CA GLN A 258 10.74 -17.72 7.92
C GLN A 258 12.09 -17.37 8.54
N THR A 259 13.00 -16.80 7.75
CA THR A 259 14.32 -16.38 8.22
C THR A 259 14.38 -14.91 8.65
N ASN A 260 13.21 -14.25 8.80
CA ASN A 260 13.09 -12.85 9.17
C ASN A 260 13.88 -11.89 8.23
N ARG A 261 13.81 -12.16 6.93
CA ARG A 261 14.45 -11.38 5.87
C ARG A 261 13.44 -10.55 5.05
N ALA A 262 12.33 -10.17 5.63
CA ALA A 262 11.35 -9.27 5.01
C ALA A 262 11.12 -8.05 5.91
N ASP A 263 11.05 -6.84 5.34
CA ASP A 263 10.56 -5.63 6.03
C ASP A 263 9.10 -5.37 5.65
N SER A 264 8.74 -5.63 4.39
CA SER A 264 7.37 -5.62 3.87
C SER A 264 7.24 -6.62 2.71
N VAL A 265 6.00 -6.88 2.32
CA VAL A 265 5.66 -7.67 1.13
C VAL A 265 4.76 -6.84 0.24
N LEU A 266 5.06 -6.75 -1.05
CA LEU A 266 4.23 -6.07 -2.04
C LEU A 266 3.40 -7.11 -2.79
N ALA A 267 2.07 -6.92 -2.77
CA ALA A 267 1.11 -7.82 -3.39
C ALA A 267 0.80 -7.41 -4.84
N ALA A 268 0.98 -8.35 -5.76
CA ALA A 268 0.74 -8.16 -7.19
C ALA A 268 -0.75 -8.07 -7.55
N HIS A 269 -1.04 -7.48 -8.70
CA HIS A 269 -2.39 -7.42 -9.28
C HIS A 269 -2.73 -8.59 -10.22
N VAL A 270 -2.01 -9.71 -10.12
CA VAL A 270 -2.27 -10.88 -10.98
C VAL A 270 -3.50 -11.66 -10.53
N LEU A 271 -4.25 -12.17 -11.50
CA LEU A 271 -5.34 -13.11 -11.27
C LEU A 271 -4.79 -14.54 -11.29
N ASN A 272 -5.08 -15.30 -10.22
CA ASN A 272 -4.82 -16.74 -10.16
C ASN A 272 -6.06 -17.43 -9.58
N LYS A 273 -6.90 -17.97 -10.46
CA LYS A 273 -8.19 -18.58 -10.09
C LYS A 273 -8.04 -19.84 -9.23
N ARG A 274 -6.85 -20.43 -9.16
CA ARG A 274 -6.57 -21.54 -8.23
C ARG A 274 -6.39 -21.07 -6.78
N LEU A 275 -6.00 -19.81 -6.59
CA LEU A 275 -5.87 -19.19 -5.27
C LEU A 275 -7.14 -18.42 -4.90
N ASP A 276 -7.68 -17.63 -5.84
CA ASP A 276 -8.96 -16.94 -5.69
C ASP A 276 -9.64 -16.81 -7.07
N PRO A 277 -10.83 -17.42 -7.27
CA PRO A 277 -11.52 -17.37 -8.56
C PRO A 277 -12.08 -15.98 -8.89
N ASN A 278 -12.20 -15.08 -7.92
CA ASN A 278 -12.94 -13.83 -8.06
C ASN A 278 -12.05 -12.58 -8.11
N HIS A 279 -10.92 -12.58 -7.36
CA HIS A 279 -10.13 -11.37 -7.14
C HIS A 279 -8.67 -11.58 -7.53
N PRO A 280 -7.98 -10.52 -8.03
CA PRO A 280 -6.52 -10.55 -8.15
C PRO A 280 -5.87 -10.61 -6.76
N ALA A 281 -4.63 -11.08 -6.71
CA ALA A 281 -3.94 -11.39 -5.46
C ALA A 281 -3.96 -10.26 -4.42
N SER A 282 -3.72 -9.01 -4.84
CA SER A 282 -3.75 -7.83 -3.96
C SER A 282 -5.12 -7.49 -3.37
N LEU A 283 -6.22 -8.00 -3.96
CA LEU A 283 -7.59 -7.75 -3.51
C LEU A 283 -8.23 -9.00 -2.88
N SER A 284 -7.47 -10.08 -2.71
CA SER A 284 -7.93 -11.40 -2.30
C SER A 284 -7.64 -11.69 -0.82
N PRO A 285 -8.67 -11.87 0.02
CA PRO A 285 -8.48 -12.39 1.38
C PRO A 285 -7.79 -13.77 1.40
N ALA A 286 -8.14 -14.66 0.46
CA ALA A 286 -7.52 -15.98 0.34
C ALA A 286 -6.00 -15.89 0.10
N VAL A 287 -5.54 -14.88 -0.65
CA VAL A 287 -4.10 -14.71 -0.95
C VAL A 287 -3.39 -13.95 0.18
N ILE A 288 -3.94 -12.85 0.67
CA ILE A 288 -3.24 -12.01 1.67
C ILE A 288 -3.47 -12.53 3.08
N THR A 289 -4.70 -12.82 3.47
CA THR A 289 -4.99 -13.25 4.84
C THR A 289 -4.69 -14.73 5.04
N ASP A 290 -5.21 -15.61 4.18
CA ASP A 290 -5.11 -17.04 4.43
C ASP A 290 -3.72 -17.57 4.03
N LEU A 291 -3.25 -17.29 2.81
CA LEU A 291 -1.97 -17.80 2.33
C LEU A 291 -0.78 -17.03 2.94
N LEU A 292 -0.68 -15.70 2.74
CA LEU A 292 0.50 -14.94 3.18
C LEU A 292 0.59 -14.85 4.71
N ARG A 293 -0.51 -14.47 5.38
CA ARG A 293 -0.49 -14.29 6.84
C ARG A 293 -0.71 -15.60 7.59
N GLY A 294 -1.64 -16.45 7.13
CA GLY A 294 -1.98 -17.72 7.76
C GLY A 294 -0.93 -18.79 7.51
N GLU A 295 -0.71 -19.16 6.26
CA GLU A 295 0.16 -20.28 5.90
C GLU A 295 1.66 -19.90 5.96
N LEU A 296 2.07 -18.76 5.35
CA LEU A 296 3.48 -18.35 5.38
C LEU A 296 3.86 -17.63 6.69
N GLY A 297 2.90 -17.27 7.53
CA GLY A 297 3.13 -16.70 8.85
C GLY A 297 3.53 -15.22 8.87
N TRP A 298 3.34 -14.47 7.77
CA TRP A 298 3.73 -13.07 7.69
C TRP A 298 2.93 -12.17 8.66
N LYS A 299 3.62 -11.43 9.51
CA LYS A 299 3.03 -10.52 10.51
C LYS A 299 3.26 -9.03 10.20
N GLY A 300 4.16 -8.75 9.27
CA GLY A 300 4.51 -7.37 8.92
C GLY A 300 3.54 -6.71 7.94
N PRO A 301 3.90 -5.50 7.48
CA PRO A 301 3.08 -4.73 6.53
C PRO A 301 3.04 -5.39 5.15
N VAL A 302 1.87 -5.24 4.50
CA VAL A 302 1.65 -5.60 3.10
C VAL A 302 1.35 -4.32 2.33
N ALA A 303 2.17 -4.00 1.33
CA ALA A 303 1.92 -2.93 0.38
C ALA A 303 1.13 -3.47 -0.82
N SER A 304 0.26 -2.66 -1.40
CA SER A 304 -0.29 -2.95 -2.73
C SER A 304 0.74 -2.63 -3.81
N ASP A 305 0.63 -3.26 -4.97
CA ASP A 305 1.12 -2.68 -6.20
C ASP A 305 0.30 -1.42 -6.56
N ASP A 306 0.62 -0.70 -7.66
CA ASP A 306 -0.07 0.55 -8.00
C ASP A 306 -1.59 0.36 -8.15
N MET A 307 -2.36 0.92 -7.23
CA MET A 307 -3.83 0.83 -7.22
C MET A 307 -4.48 1.49 -8.45
N GLN A 308 -3.71 2.21 -9.27
CA GLN A 308 -4.15 2.79 -10.55
C GLN A 308 -3.76 1.93 -11.76
N ALA A 309 -3.11 0.78 -11.55
CA ALA A 309 -2.74 -0.14 -12.62
C ALA A 309 -3.98 -0.61 -13.43
N VAL A 310 -3.77 -0.85 -14.73
CA VAL A 310 -4.85 -1.27 -15.64
C VAL A 310 -5.49 -2.59 -15.20
N ALA A 311 -4.72 -3.49 -14.58
CA ALA A 311 -5.24 -4.73 -13.99
C ALA A 311 -6.37 -4.50 -12.97
N ILE A 312 -6.33 -3.37 -12.25
CA ILE A 312 -7.33 -2.96 -11.27
C ILE A 312 -8.41 -2.09 -11.92
N THR A 313 -8.03 -1.00 -12.56
CA THR A 313 -8.95 0.06 -13.00
C THR A 313 -9.92 -0.38 -14.10
N ARG A 314 -9.59 -1.44 -14.86
CA ARG A 314 -10.50 -2.05 -15.85
C ARG A 314 -11.63 -2.87 -15.23
N ARG A 315 -11.50 -3.32 -13.99
CA ARG A 315 -12.43 -4.27 -13.35
C ARG A 315 -13.15 -3.69 -12.16
N TYR A 316 -12.54 -2.73 -11.47
CA TYR A 316 -13.02 -2.19 -10.20
C TYR A 316 -13.07 -0.67 -10.26
N GLY A 317 -14.09 -0.08 -9.61
CA GLY A 317 -14.07 1.33 -9.26
C GLY A 317 -13.02 1.60 -8.18
N ALA A 318 -12.49 2.82 -8.12
CA ALA A 318 -11.42 3.18 -7.18
C ALA A 318 -11.79 2.88 -5.71
N THR A 319 -12.99 3.26 -5.27
CA THR A 319 -13.47 2.99 -3.90
C THR A 319 -13.60 1.50 -3.62
N GLU A 320 -14.09 0.72 -4.58
CA GLU A 320 -14.23 -0.73 -4.46
C GLU A 320 -12.86 -1.41 -4.35
N ALA A 321 -11.90 -1.04 -5.20
CA ALA A 321 -10.55 -1.58 -5.17
C ALA A 321 -9.88 -1.32 -3.81
N VAL A 322 -9.98 -0.09 -3.29
CA VAL A 322 -9.46 0.27 -1.95
C VAL A 322 -10.13 -0.53 -0.85
N HIS A 323 -11.46 -0.66 -0.89
CA HIS A 323 -12.21 -1.49 0.06
C HIS A 323 -11.74 -2.94 0.06
N LEU A 324 -11.66 -3.56 -1.12
CA LEU A 324 -11.24 -4.94 -1.27
C LEU A 324 -9.79 -5.15 -0.81
N ALA A 325 -8.86 -4.25 -1.16
CA ALA A 325 -7.46 -4.32 -0.73
C ALA A 325 -7.33 -4.27 0.81
N LEU A 326 -7.96 -3.28 1.46
CA LEU A 326 -7.94 -3.19 2.92
C LEU A 326 -8.61 -4.38 3.58
N ARG A 327 -9.73 -4.85 3.04
CA ARG A 327 -10.43 -6.05 3.53
C ARG A 327 -9.61 -7.32 3.34
N ALA A 328 -8.84 -7.43 2.24
CA ALA A 328 -7.94 -8.55 1.99
C ALA A 328 -6.78 -8.63 3.00
N GLY A 329 -6.41 -7.53 3.63
CA GLY A 329 -5.31 -7.49 4.58
C GLY A 329 -4.10 -6.67 4.11
N VAL A 330 -4.22 -5.92 3.00
CA VAL A 330 -3.25 -4.92 2.57
C VAL A 330 -3.25 -3.77 3.58
N ASP A 331 -2.07 -3.28 3.96
CA ASP A 331 -1.89 -2.27 4.98
C ASP A 331 -1.46 -0.91 4.42
N LEU A 332 -0.70 -0.90 3.31
CA LEU A 332 -0.16 0.31 2.69
C LEU A 332 -0.62 0.38 1.24
N LEU A 333 -1.45 1.36 0.92
CA LEU A 333 -1.99 1.56 -0.42
C LEU A 333 -1.07 2.47 -1.23
N VAL A 334 -0.54 1.97 -2.35
CA VAL A 334 0.35 2.72 -3.24
C VAL A 334 -0.44 3.24 -4.43
N PHE A 335 -0.34 4.52 -4.68
CA PHE A 335 -0.87 5.22 -5.85
C PHE A 335 0.30 5.90 -6.56
N ALA A 336 0.84 5.27 -7.58
CA ALA A 336 1.99 5.81 -8.33
C ALA A 336 1.66 7.10 -9.07
N ASN A 337 0.39 7.30 -9.38
CA ASN A 337 -0.13 8.48 -10.08
C ASN A 337 0.58 8.71 -11.42
N GLN A 338 0.86 7.60 -12.14
CA GLN A 338 1.71 7.52 -13.31
C GLN A 338 0.96 7.35 -14.63
N GLN A 339 -0.01 6.41 -14.70
CA GLN A 339 -0.78 6.16 -15.92
C GLN A 339 -1.88 7.19 -16.11
N VAL A 340 -2.47 7.63 -15.01
CA VAL A 340 -3.46 8.71 -14.96
C VAL A 340 -3.09 9.60 -13.79
N TYR A 341 -2.77 10.87 -14.06
CA TYR A 341 -2.42 11.81 -13.01
C TYR A 341 -3.66 12.46 -12.41
N ASP A 342 -3.88 12.24 -11.12
CA ASP A 342 -4.97 12.86 -10.35
C ASP A 342 -4.41 13.57 -9.11
N PRO A 343 -4.34 14.92 -9.08
CA PRO A 343 -3.88 15.66 -7.91
C PRO A 343 -4.83 15.58 -6.71
N GLN A 344 -6.03 15.04 -6.88
CA GLN A 344 -7.02 14.83 -5.81
C GLN A 344 -7.04 13.39 -5.30
N ILE A 345 -6.12 12.52 -5.76
CA ILE A 345 -6.11 11.08 -5.43
C ILE A 345 -6.06 10.85 -3.91
N PHE A 346 -5.29 11.68 -3.19
CA PHE A 346 -5.19 11.60 -1.74
C PHE A 346 -6.55 11.88 -1.06
N ASP A 347 -7.18 13.01 -1.37
CA ASP A 347 -8.45 13.40 -0.75
C ASP A 347 -9.58 12.43 -1.10
N LYS A 348 -9.69 12.04 -2.38
CA LYS A 348 -10.68 11.07 -2.85
C LYS A 348 -10.54 9.72 -2.14
N THR A 349 -9.32 9.24 -1.97
CA THR A 349 -9.08 7.95 -1.29
C THR A 349 -9.37 8.07 0.20
N LEU A 350 -8.92 9.16 0.83
CA LEU A 350 -9.17 9.42 2.25
C LEU A 350 -10.68 9.47 2.54
N ASP A 351 -11.44 10.24 1.76
CA ASP A 351 -12.89 10.37 1.91
C ASP A 351 -13.61 9.02 1.67
N ALA A 352 -13.18 8.27 0.66
CA ALA A 352 -13.74 6.96 0.37
C ALA A 352 -13.56 5.99 1.56
N VAL A 353 -12.38 5.92 2.17
CA VAL A 353 -12.12 5.02 3.31
C VAL A 353 -12.87 5.48 4.57
N VAL A 354 -12.94 6.78 4.83
CA VAL A 354 -13.77 7.34 5.93
C VAL A 354 -15.22 6.90 5.78
N GLU A 355 -15.77 6.99 4.57
CA GLU A 355 -17.15 6.61 4.30
C GLU A 355 -17.37 5.09 4.45
N LEU A 356 -16.40 4.26 4.03
CA LEU A 356 -16.44 2.81 4.25
C LEU A 356 -16.49 2.47 5.76
N VAL A 357 -15.74 3.19 6.58
CA VAL A 357 -15.76 3.00 8.05
C VAL A 357 -17.10 3.47 8.63
N ARG A 358 -17.60 4.64 8.20
CA ARG A 358 -18.91 5.15 8.65
C ARG A 358 -20.06 4.21 8.32
N ARG A 359 -20.01 3.53 7.18
CA ARG A 359 -21.01 2.53 6.76
C ARG A 359 -20.80 1.15 7.41
N GLY A 360 -19.77 0.97 8.23
CA GLY A 360 -19.45 -0.33 8.85
C GLY A 360 -18.93 -1.38 7.85
N GLN A 361 -18.54 -0.97 6.64
CA GLN A 361 -17.95 -1.86 5.63
C GLN A 361 -16.47 -2.15 5.92
N LEU A 362 -15.81 -1.23 6.63
CA LEU A 362 -14.50 -1.43 7.27
C LEU A 362 -14.62 -1.09 8.75
N THR A 363 -13.84 -1.74 9.60
CA THR A 363 -13.77 -1.42 11.03
C THR A 363 -12.59 -0.50 11.32
N GLU A 364 -12.73 0.39 12.31
CA GLU A 364 -11.60 1.20 12.76
C GLU A 364 -10.46 0.31 13.29
N ALA A 365 -10.79 -0.81 13.93
CA ALA A 365 -9.80 -1.80 14.38
C ALA A 365 -8.93 -2.32 13.22
N ARG A 366 -9.51 -2.54 12.02
CA ARG A 366 -8.75 -2.94 10.82
C ARG A 366 -7.78 -1.84 10.38
N ILE A 367 -8.19 -0.57 10.48
CA ILE A 367 -7.31 0.57 10.21
C ILE A 367 -6.18 0.63 11.25
N ASP A 368 -6.48 0.49 12.55
CA ASP A 368 -5.49 0.48 13.62
C ASP A 368 -4.45 -0.64 13.47
N GLU A 369 -4.90 -1.80 13.06
CA GLU A 369 -4.02 -2.94 12.75
C GLU A 369 -3.05 -2.61 11.62
N SER A 370 -3.52 -1.98 10.54
CA SER A 370 -2.66 -1.52 9.45
C SER A 370 -1.66 -0.45 9.91
N VAL A 371 -2.12 0.54 10.69
CA VAL A 371 -1.24 1.59 11.23
C VAL A 371 -0.13 0.96 12.05
N SER A 372 -0.45 0.01 12.92
CA SER A 372 0.53 -0.70 13.74
C SER A 372 1.59 -1.44 12.91
N ARG A 373 1.18 -2.09 11.83
CA ARG A 373 2.12 -2.80 10.93
C ARG A 373 2.98 -1.84 10.12
N VAL A 374 2.38 -0.81 9.52
CA VAL A 374 3.08 0.18 8.69
C VAL A 374 4.08 1.01 9.50
N ASP A 375 3.87 1.15 10.81
CA ASP A 375 4.80 1.85 11.69
C ASP A 375 6.21 1.25 11.68
N ALA A 376 6.35 -0.04 11.40
CA ALA A 376 7.63 -0.73 11.26
C ALA A 376 8.47 -0.27 10.06
N LEU A 377 7.83 0.33 9.03
CA LEU A 377 8.51 0.88 7.85
C LEU A 377 8.95 2.33 8.02
N ARG A 378 8.41 3.02 9.01
CA ARG A 378 8.66 4.44 9.20
C ARG A 378 10.02 4.69 9.84
N PRO A 379 10.66 5.84 9.52
CA PRO A 379 11.83 6.29 10.29
C PRO A 379 11.51 6.32 11.78
N LYS A 380 12.47 5.89 12.60
CA LYS A 380 12.38 6.05 14.07
C LYS A 380 12.40 7.53 14.42
N ARG A 381 11.68 7.90 15.49
CA ARG A 381 11.72 9.24 16.05
C ARG A 381 13.07 9.54 16.63
#